data_8093683d1b62a4295e54c34a33f80d03
#
_entry.id   8093683d1b62a4295e54c34a33f80d03
#
_cell.length_a   1.000
_cell.length_b   1.000
_cell.length_c   1.000
_cell.angle_alpha   90.00
_cell.angle_beta   90.00
_cell.angle_gamma   90.00
#
_symmetry.space_group_name_H-M   'P 1'
#
loop_
_entity.id
_entity.type
_entity.pdbx_description
1 polymer ?
#
loop_
_entity_poly.entity_id
_entity_poly.type
_entity_poly.pdbx_seq_one_letter_code
_entity_poly.pdbx_strand_id
1 'polypeptide(L)'
;MIVKKMPILQGFPDFETVKFFTGKFFQKYNFTPVFYDIETTGLSRNSTYLYLIGAVGIEDETWNFYQWMAENANEEETILRIFSQFLQQCDLLISYNGDRFDQPYLEARYEKYGIPSPFTGKQSLDLYLTLKPLKSLLKLSAMKQPCMEEFLGIKDRIYDNGKECIKLYKDFLKKRDAFTADEILGHNLEDVLGLGRIFDMLGYLCIYDGDY
;
A
#
# COMPACT_ATOMS: atom_id res chain seq x y z
N MET A 1 7.60 2.91 19.05
CA MET A 1 6.91 2.43 17.82
C MET A 1 5.41 2.35 18.09
N ILE A 2 4.61 2.95 17.22
CA ILE A 2 3.14 2.88 17.27
C ILE A 2 2.69 1.71 16.39
N VAL A 3 1.78 0.87 16.91
CA VAL A 3 1.20 -0.27 16.18
C VAL A 3 -0.30 -0.15 16.23
N LYS A 4 -0.96 -0.23 15.06
CA LYS A 4 -2.42 -0.31 14.96
C LYS A 4 -2.83 -1.56 14.20
N LYS A 5 -3.94 -2.16 14.62
CA LYS A 5 -4.63 -3.26 13.93
C LYS A 5 -6.12 -3.04 14.05
N MET A 6 -6.86 -3.19 12.94
CA MET A 6 -8.31 -3.12 12.94
C MET A 6 -8.92 -3.97 11.82
N PRO A 7 -10.08 -4.60 12.02
CA PRO A 7 -10.79 -5.28 10.95
C PRO A 7 -11.37 -4.26 9.96
N ILE A 8 -11.41 -4.64 8.68
CA ILE A 8 -12.09 -3.87 7.63
C ILE A 8 -13.46 -4.51 7.41
N LEU A 9 -14.51 -3.77 7.75
CA LEU A 9 -15.89 -4.28 7.72
C LEU A 9 -16.59 -4.00 6.37
N GLN A 10 -16.12 -3.00 5.60
CA GLN A 10 -16.71 -2.62 4.32
C GLN A 10 -15.75 -1.77 3.48
N GLY A 11 -16.07 -1.58 2.19
CA GLY A 11 -15.29 -0.70 1.30
C GLY A 11 -13.97 -1.31 0.82
N PHE A 12 -13.82 -2.64 0.92
CA PHE A 12 -12.70 -3.41 0.39
C PHE A 12 -13.23 -4.55 -0.48
N PRO A 13 -12.54 -4.98 -1.55
CA PRO A 13 -13.02 -6.03 -2.43
C PRO A 13 -13.25 -7.34 -1.66
N ASP A 14 -14.30 -8.10 -2.00
CA ASP A 14 -14.47 -9.43 -1.46
C ASP A 14 -13.41 -10.42 -1.99
N PHE A 15 -13.25 -11.54 -1.29
CA PHE A 15 -12.22 -12.52 -1.63
C PHE A 15 -12.42 -13.16 -3.00
N GLU A 16 -13.66 -13.36 -3.45
CA GLU A 16 -13.94 -13.95 -4.76
C GLU A 16 -13.58 -12.97 -5.88
N THR A 17 -13.85 -11.68 -5.70
CA THR A 17 -13.41 -10.61 -6.60
C THR A 17 -11.87 -10.60 -6.72
N VAL A 18 -11.15 -10.68 -5.59
CA VAL A 18 -9.68 -10.72 -5.61
C VAL A 18 -9.17 -11.98 -6.31
N LYS A 19 -9.73 -13.15 -6.01
CA LYS A 19 -9.38 -14.41 -6.68
C LYS A 19 -9.64 -14.36 -8.19
N PHE A 20 -10.77 -13.81 -8.60
CA PHE A 20 -11.13 -13.71 -10.02
C PHE A 20 -10.09 -12.89 -10.78
N PHE A 21 -9.77 -11.67 -10.35
CA PHE A 21 -8.82 -10.82 -11.05
C PHE A 21 -7.39 -11.36 -10.98
N THR A 22 -6.94 -11.83 -9.83
CA THR A 22 -5.60 -12.40 -9.70
C THR A 22 -5.44 -13.67 -10.53
N GLY A 23 -6.48 -14.51 -10.59
CA GLY A 23 -6.55 -15.68 -11.46
C GLY A 23 -6.37 -15.31 -12.93
N LYS A 24 -7.01 -14.23 -13.37
CA LYS A 24 -6.93 -13.72 -14.73
C LYS A 24 -5.53 -13.20 -15.09
N PHE A 25 -4.91 -12.43 -14.21
CA PHE A 25 -3.59 -11.83 -14.45
C PHE A 25 -2.43 -12.84 -14.32
N PHE A 26 -2.50 -13.78 -13.38
CA PHE A 26 -1.40 -14.68 -13.07
C PHE A 26 -1.65 -16.13 -13.41
N GLN A 27 -2.83 -16.47 -13.94
CA GLN A 27 -3.25 -17.86 -14.21
C GLN A 27 -3.15 -18.77 -12.97
N LYS A 28 -3.28 -18.18 -11.78
CA LYS A 28 -3.26 -18.84 -10.47
C LYS A 28 -4.35 -18.23 -9.60
N TYR A 29 -5.24 -19.04 -9.04
CA TYR A 29 -6.45 -18.59 -8.34
C TYR A 29 -6.35 -18.56 -6.82
N ASN A 30 -5.33 -19.19 -6.23
CA ASN A 30 -5.17 -19.27 -4.79
C ASN A 30 -3.96 -18.44 -4.33
N PHE A 31 -4.11 -17.12 -4.34
CA PHE A 31 -3.16 -16.21 -3.74
C PHE A 31 -3.59 -15.80 -2.34
N THR A 32 -2.61 -15.57 -1.48
CA THR A 32 -2.76 -14.84 -0.23
C THR A 32 -2.26 -13.41 -0.43
N PRO A 33 -3.14 -12.47 -0.81
CA PRO A 33 -2.75 -11.12 -1.16
C PRO A 33 -2.51 -10.25 0.06
N VAL A 34 -1.57 -9.32 -0.08
CA VAL A 34 -1.37 -8.20 0.83
C VAL A 34 -1.36 -6.91 0.03
N PHE A 35 -2.21 -5.97 0.38
CA PHE A 35 -2.17 -4.59 -0.09
C PHE A 35 -1.27 -3.80 0.84
N TYR A 36 -0.38 -2.95 0.32
CA TYR A 36 0.52 -2.19 1.18
C TYR A 36 0.95 -0.86 0.55
N ASP A 37 1.33 0.06 1.42
CA ASP A 37 1.90 1.36 1.11
C ASP A 37 2.90 1.76 2.18
N ILE A 38 3.90 2.59 1.84
CA ILE A 38 4.95 3.02 2.76
C ILE A 38 5.08 4.54 2.83
N GLU A 39 5.50 5.01 4.00
CA GLU A 39 5.87 6.40 4.21
C GLU A 39 7.35 6.53 4.58
N THR A 40 8.03 7.46 3.92
CA THR A 40 9.48 7.65 4.07
C THR A 40 9.81 9.11 4.32
N THR A 41 10.97 9.38 4.91
CA THR A 41 11.43 10.75 5.17
C THR A 41 11.94 11.48 3.92
N GLY A 42 11.87 10.82 2.76
CA GLY A 42 12.21 11.37 1.44
C GLY A 42 12.42 10.27 0.41
N LEU A 43 12.64 10.67 -0.84
CA LEU A 43 12.67 9.75 -1.98
C LEU A 43 13.98 8.95 -2.13
N SER A 44 15.05 9.38 -1.46
CA SER A 44 16.37 8.74 -1.58
C SER A 44 16.51 7.58 -0.61
N ARG A 45 16.34 6.35 -1.09
CA ARG A 45 16.48 5.11 -0.30
C ARG A 45 17.82 4.96 0.44
N ASN A 46 18.86 5.67 0.01
CA ASN A 46 20.20 5.61 0.64
C ASN A 46 20.38 6.63 1.78
N SER A 47 19.74 7.81 1.68
CA SER A 47 19.94 8.93 2.62
C SER A 47 18.73 9.23 3.50
N THR A 48 17.60 8.57 3.26
CA THR A 48 16.39 8.70 4.06
C THR A 48 16.02 7.36 4.71
N TYR A 49 14.98 7.33 5.52
CA TYR A 49 14.53 6.11 6.19
C TYR A 49 13.02 5.96 6.13
N LEU A 50 12.58 4.72 6.22
CA LEU A 50 11.19 4.33 6.34
C LEU A 50 10.70 4.63 7.75
N TYR A 51 9.52 5.25 7.87
CA TYR A 51 8.94 5.49 9.19
C TYR A 51 7.54 4.90 9.37
N LEU A 52 6.86 4.50 8.31
CA LEU A 52 5.54 3.88 8.42
C LEU A 52 5.33 2.86 7.30
N ILE A 53 4.75 1.73 7.64
CA ILE A 53 4.16 0.79 6.69
C ILE A 53 2.70 0.62 7.08
N GLY A 54 1.80 0.77 6.11
CA GLY A 54 0.42 0.34 6.18
C GLY A 54 0.21 -0.90 5.32
N ALA A 55 -0.56 -1.86 5.81
CA ALA A 55 -0.87 -3.06 5.05
C ALA A 55 -2.27 -3.59 5.36
N VAL A 56 -2.89 -4.22 4.36
CA VAL A 56 -4.12 -5.01 4.53
C VAL A 56 -3.83 -6.45 4.13
N GLY A 57 -4.12 -7.36 5.04
CA GLY A 57 -3.99 -8.80 4.81
C GLY A 57 -5.17 -9.58 5.38
N ILE A 58 -5.20 -10.87 5.09
CA ILE A 58 -6.26 -11.78 5.53
C ILE A 58 -5.85 -12.43 6.84
N GLU A 59 -6.72 -12.36 7.83
CA GLU A 59 -6.62 -13.10 9.09
C GLU A 59 -8.02 -13.56 9.49
N ASP A 60 -8.19 -14.84 9.80
CA ASP A 60 -9.48 -15.46 10.16
C ASP A 60 -10.60 -15.13 9.15
N GLU A 61 -10.31 -15.29 7.86
CA GLU A 61 -11.23 -15.02 6.74
C GLU A 61 -11.77 -13.58 6.70
N THR A 62 -11.04 -12.65 7.34
CA THR A 62 -11.41 -11.22 7.40
C THR A 62 -10.23 -10.37 6.95
N TRP A 63 -10.53 -9.30 6.21
CA TRP A 63 -9.54 -8.28 5.93
C TRP A 63 -9.20 -7.51 7.20
N ASN A 64 -7.92 -7.44 7.52
CA ASN A 64 -7.40 -6.67 8.64
C ASN A 64 -6.37 -5.67 8.14
N PHE A 65 -6.51 -4.43 8.59
CA PHE A 65 -5.57 -3.36 8.37
C PHE A 65 -4.55 -3.30 9.50
N TYR A 66 -3.30 -3.10 9.14
CA TYR A 66 -2.16 -3.04 10.05
C TYR A 66 -1.34 -1.79 9.76
N GLN A 67 -0.82 -1.14 10.80
CA GLN A 67 0.15 -0.07 10.68
C GLN A 67 1.28 -0.24 11.69
N TRP A 68 2.50 0.04 11.25
CA TRP A 68 3.70 0.07 12.07
C TRP A 68 4.42 1.39 11.83
N MET A 69 4.36 2.33 12.79
CA MET A 69 4.98 3.65 12.68
C MET A 69 6.15 3.78 13.66
N ALA A 70 7.30 4.17 13.15
CA ALA A 70 8.48 4.51 13.93
C ALA A 70 8.30 5.83 14.65
N GLU A 71 8.60 5.87 15.94
CA GLU A 71 8.67 7.10 16.70
C GLU A 71 10.07 7.75 16.64
N ASN A 72 11.05 7.02 16.08
CA ASN A 72 12.39 7.52 15.82
C ASN A 72 13.10 6.64 14.77
N ALA A 73 14.20 7.12 14.21
CA ALA A 73 14.90 6.43 13.12
C ALA A 73 15.47 5.05 13.51
N ASN A 74 15.70 4.78 14.80
CA ASN A 74 16.27 3.51 15.27
C ASN A 74 15.23 2.37 15.22
N GLU A 75 13.95 2.69 15.09
CA GLU A 75 12.87 1.71 15.01
C GLU A 75 12.61 1.19 13.58
N GLU A 76 13.27 1.77 12.57
CA GLU A 76 13.14 1.32 11.18
C GLU A 76 13.42 -0.17 11.02
N GLU A 77 14.53 -0.66 11.60
CA GLU A 77 14.89 -2.08 11.55
C GLU A 77 13.80 -2.96 12.16
N THR A 78 13.21 -2.53 13.26
CA THR A 78 12.12 -3.27 13.93
C THR A 78 10.91 -3.38 13.04
N ILE A 79 10.49 -2.28 12.40
CA ILE A 79 9.36 -2.29 11.46
C ILE A 79 9.63 -3.23 10.28
N LEU A 80 10.82 -3.18 9.70
CA LEU A 80 11.20 -4.05 8.59
C LEU A 80 11.13 -5.52 8.98
N ARG A 81 11.59 -5.90 10.17
CA ARG A 81 11.51 -7.27 10.66
C ARG A 81 10.08 -7.73 10.88
N ILE A 82 9.23 -6.88 11.47
CA ILE A 82 7.80 -7.17 11.66
C ILE A 82 7.11 -7.35 10.31
N PHE A 83 7.35 -6.44 9.37
CA PHE A 83 6.76 -6.53 8.03
C PHE A 83 7.24 -7.76 7.27
N SER A 84 8.53 -8.12 7.40
CA SER A 84 9.06 -9.37 6.84
C SER A 84 8.33 -10.61 7.38
N GLN A 85 8.05 -10.65 8.68
CA GLN A 85 7.28 -11.74 9.31
C GLN A 85 5.82 -11.75 8.83
N PHE A 86 5.19 -10.58 8.75
CA PHE A 86 3.82 -10.42 8.23
C PHE A 86 3.69 -10.96 6.81
N LEU A 87 4.69 -10.72 5.95
CA LEU A 87 4.70 -11.18 4.57
C LEU A 87 5.00 -12.68 4.41
N GLN A 88 5.36 -13.44 5.45
CA GLN A 88 5.67 -14.88 5.30
C GLN A 88 4.51 -15.70 4.76
N GLN A 89 3.27 -15.31 5.09
CA GLN A 89 2.06 -16.00 4.64
C GLN A 89 1.51 -15.45 3.30
N CYS A 90 2.11 -14.38 2.78
CA CYS A 90 1.70 -13.72 1.55
C CYS A 90 2.47 -14.27 0.36
N ASP A 91 1.82 -14.42 -0.79
CA ASP A 91 2.47 -14.75 -2.06
C ASP A 91 2.13 -13.75 -3.18
N LEU A 92 1.26 -12.78 -2.92
CA LEU A 92 0.92 -11.69 -3.83
C LEU A 92 0.94 -10.32 -3.11
N LEU A 93 1.67 -9.39 -3.68
CA LEU A 93 1.79 -8.01 -3.22
C LEU A 93 1.00 -7.09 -4.14
N ILE A 94 0.15 -6.26 -3.56
CA ILE A 94 -0.68 -5.30 -4.30
C ILE A 94 -0.35 -3.89 -3.80
N SER A 95 0.02 -3.00 -4.71
CA SER A 95 0.45 -1.64 -4.40
C SER A 95 0.07 -0.65 -5.51
N TYR A 96 0.31 0.63 -5.30
CA TYR A 96 0.12 1.67 -6.31
C TYR A 96 1.46 2.34 -6.67
N ASN A 97 2.02 2.03 -7.84
CA ASN A 97 3.37 2.43 -8.27
C ASN A 97 4.50 1.88 -7.38
N GLY A 98 4.21 0.81 -6.62
CA GLY A 98 5.11 0.23 -5.65
C GLY A 98 6.28 -0.52 -6.28
N ASP A 99 6.14 -1.08 -7.48
CA ASP A 99 7.24 -1.70 -8.23
C ASP A 99 8.36 -0.71 -8.58
N ARG A 100 8.04 0.59 -8.62
CA ARG A 100 9.00 1.65 -8.92
C ARG A 100 9.50 2.39 -7.71
N PHE A 101 8.76 2.38 -6.61
CA PHE A 101 9.14 3.13 -5.41
C PHE A 101 9.18 2.26 -4.16
N ASP A 102 8.05 1.73 -3.69
CA ASP A 102 7.92 1.08 -2.38
C ASP A 102 8.82 -0.16 -2.26
N GLN A 103 8.70 -1.10 -3.20
CA GLN A 103 9.47 -2.33 -3.17
C GLN A 103 10.99 -2.06 -3.31
N PRO A 104 11.50 -1.31 -4.32
CA PRO A 104 12.92 -0.99 -4.40
C PRO A 104 13.44 -0.19 -3.20
N TYR A 105 12.59 0.63 -2.57
CA TYR A 105 12.95 1.35 -1.36
C TYR A 105 13.12 0.37 -0.20
N LEU A 106 12.14 -0.48 0.03
CA LEU A 106 12.17 -1.51 1.07
C LEU A 106 13.35 -2.47 0.87
N GLU A 107 13.60 -2.95 -0.34
CA GLU A 107 14.75 -3.83 -0.64
C GLU A 107 16.07 -3.20 -0.24
N ALA A 108 16.30 -1.92 -0.56
CA ALA A 108 17.51 -1.20 -0.15
C ALA A 108 17.62 -1.05 1.38
N ARG A 109 16.46 -0.93 2.07
CA ARG A 109 16.46 -0.88 3.53
C ARG A 109 16.72 -2.24 4.16
N TYR A 110 16.15 -3.32 3.63
CA TYR A 110 16.46 -4.70 4.04
C TYR A 110 17.94 -5.02 3.86
N GLU A 111 18.52 -4.67 2.70
CA GLU A 111 19.95 -4.83 2.43
C GLU A 111 20.82 -4.08 3.46
N LYS A 112 20.48 -2.81 3.75
CA LYS A 112 21.20 -1.98 4.74
C LYS A 112 21.29 -2.63 6.11
N TYR A 113 20.23 -3.32 6.54
CA TYR A 113 20.18 -3.98 7.86
C TYR A 113 20.58 -5.46 7.82
N GLY A 114 21.00 -5.99 6.67
CA GLY A 114 21.34 -7.39 6.50
C GLY A 114 20.17 -8.34 6.73
N ILE A 115 18.94 -7.88 6.47
CA ILE A 115 17.72 -8.67 6.56
C ILE A 115 17.43 -9.27 5.17
N PRO A 116 17.19 -10.59 5.05
CA PRO A 116 16.80 -11.19 3.78
C PRO A 116 15.53 -10.52 3.22
N SER A 117 15.52 -10.25 1.92
CA SER A 117 14.35 -9.66 1.25
C SER A 117 13.14 -10.59 1.37
N PRO A 118 12.00 -10.10 1.91
CA PRO A 118 10.78 -10.90 2.01
C PRO A 118 10.02 -11.00 0.67
N PHE A 119 10.48 -10.33 -0.39
CA PHE A 119 9.80 -10.26 -1.68
C PHE A 119 10.15 -11.43 -2.61
N THR A 120 11.23 -12.16 -2.31
CA THR A 120 11.69 -13.28 -3.13
C THR A 120 10.60 -14.34 -3.32
N GLY A 121 10.29 -14.66 -4.58
CA GLY A 121 9.30 -15.67 -4.95
C GLY A 121 7.83 -15.21 -4.85
N LYS A 122 7.57 -13.96 -4.50
CA LYS A 122 6.24 -13.38 -4.49
C LYS A 122 5.89 -12.73 -5.82
N GLN A 123 4.61 -12.72 -6.17
CA GLN A 123 4.09 -11.97 -7.31
C GLN A 123 3.81 -10.52 -6.89
N SER A 124 3.92 -9.59 -7.83
CA SER A 124 3.52 -8.19 -7.63
C SER A 124 2.44 -7.78 -8.61
N LEU A 125 1.40 -7.12 -8.12
CA LEU A 125 0.36 -6.46 -8.89
C LEU A 125 0.41 -4.96 -8.60
N ASP A 126 1.14 -4.23 -9.42
CA ASP A 126 1.18 -2.77 -9.36
C ASP A 126 -0.03 -2.18 -10.09
N LEU A 127 -1.00 -1.68 -9.33
CA LEU A 127 -2.25 -1.13 -9.86
C LEU A 127 -2.01 0.07 -10.78
N TYR A 128 -1.01 0.92 -10.50
CA TYR A 128 -0.67 2.03 -11.40
C TYR A 128 -0.23 1.54 -12.77
N LEU A 129 0.67 0.56 -12.81
CA LEU A 129 1.20 0.02 -14.07
C LEU A 129 0.12 -0.75 -14.83
N THR A 130 -0.65 -1.57 -14.13
CA THR A 130 -1.71 -2.42 -14.70
C THR A 130 -2.86 -1.58 -15.26
N LEU A 131 -3.30 -0.54 -14.56
CA LEU A 131 -4.42 0.32 -14.98
C LEU A 131 -4.03 1.42 -15.96
N LYS A 132 -2.74 1.61 -16.24
CA LYS A 132 -2.24 2.67 -17.14
C LYS A 132 -2.92 2.72 -18.52
N PRO A 133 -3.29 1.60 -19.18
CA PRO A 133 -4.01 1.62 -20.45
C PRO A 133 -5.36 2.33 -20.36
N LEU A 134 -6.03 2.29 -19.20
CA LEU A 134 -7.35 2.91 -19.00
C LEU A 134 -7.30 4.44 -18.98
N LYS A 135 -6.14 5.07 -18.83
CA LYS A 135 -6.04 6.53 -18.74
C LYS A 135 -6.74 7.26 -19.89
N SER A 136 -6.45 6.84 -21.12
CA SER A 136 -7.05 7.45 -22.33
C SER A 136 -8.50 7.05 -22.50
N LEU A 137 -8.84 5.80 -22.25
CA LEU A 137 -10.20 5.25 -22.38
C LEU A 137 -11.17 5.98 -21.44
N LEU A 138 -10.81 6.12 -20.18
CA LEU A 138 -11.66 6.74 -19.15
C LEU A 138 -11.46 8.27 -19.06
N LYS A 139 -10.62 8.85 -19.96
CA LYS A 139 -10.30 10.29 -19.98
C LYS A 139 -9.84 10.84 -18.64
N LEU A 140 -9.03 10.05 -17.92
CA LEU A 140 -8.52 10.44 -16.62
C LEU A 140 -7.53 11.61 -16.76
N SER A 141 -7.65 12.62 -15.92
CA SER A 141 -6.77 13.80 -15.90
C SER A 141 -5.33 13.41 -15.54
N ALA A 142 -5.18 12.51 -14.58
CA ALA A 142 -3.91 11.96 -14.13
C ALA A 142 -4.09 10.52 -13.65
N MET A 143 -2.95 9.82 -13.48
CA MET A 143 -2.90 8.48 -12.89
C MET A 143 -2.41 8.51 -11.43
N LYS A 144 -2.65 9.60 -10.71
CA LYS A 144 -2.41 9.64 -9.26
C LYS A 144 -3.56 8.95 -8.54
N GLN A 145 -3.27 8.32 -7.42
CA GLN A 145 -4.29 7.62 -6.63
C GLN A 145 -5.52 8.49 -6.30
N PRO A 146 -5.39 9.75 -5.84
CA PRO A 146 -6.55 10.61 -5.62
C PRO A 146 -7.41 10.84 -6.88
N CYS A 147 -6.81 10.92 -8.08
CA CYS A 147 -7.57 11.08 -9.31
C CYS A 147 -8.34 9.82 -9.71
N MET A 148 -7.81 8.63 -9.37
CA MET A 148 -8.50 7.36 -9.57
C MET A 148 -9.68 7.23 -8.60
N GLU A 149 -9.49 7.61 -7.35
CA GLU A 149 -10.52 7.64 -6.32
C GLU A 149 -11.65 8.63 -6.68
N GLU A 150 -11.30 9.82 -7.14
CA GLU A 150 -12.27 10.82 -7.62
C GLU A 150 -13.10 10.29 -8.79
N PHE A 151 -12.47 9.59 -9.74
CA PHE A 151 -13.19 8.93 -10.85
C PHE A 151 -14.19 7.89 -10.35
N LEU A 152 -13.86 7.15 -9.30
CA LEU A 152 -14.75 6.18 -8.65
C LEU A 152 -15.84 6.86 -7.77
N GLY A 153 -15.87 8.18 -7.71
CA GLY A 153 -16.82 8.94 -6.91
C GLY A 153 -16.47 9.02 -5.43
N ILE A 154 -15.26 8.63 -5.04
CA ILE A 154 -14.76 8.71 -3.69
C ILE A 154 -14.33 10.16 -3.42
N LYS A 155 -15.03 10.85 -2.53
CA LYS A 155 -14.83 12.30 -2.25
C LYS A 155 -14.48 12.60 -0.80
N ASP A 156 -14.32 11.56 -0.01
CA ASP A 156 -14.09 11.63 1.44
C ASP A 156 -12.60 11.64 1.82
N ARG A 157 -11.71 11.69 0.83
CA ARG A 157 -10.27 11.80 1.06
C ARG A 157 -9.93 13.13 1.72
N ILE A 158 -9.23 13.07 2.86
CA ILE A 158 -8.81 14.23 3.65
C ILE A 158 -7.36 14.62 3.30
N TYR A 159 -6.53 13.64 2.92
CA TYR A 159 -5.09 13.81 2.76
C TYR A 159 -4.67 13.65 1.29
N ASP A 160 -4.26 14.77 0.65
CA ASP A 160 -3.95 14.77 -0.79
C ASP A 160 -2.46 14.73 -1.14
N ASN A 161 -1.56 14.86 -0.17
CA ASN A 161 -0.16 15.19 -0.48
C ASN A 161 0.87 14.52 0.44
N GLY A 162 1.52 13.47 -0.03
CA GLY A 162 2.57 12.76 0.70
C GLY A 162 3.77 13.64 1.13
N LYS A 163 4.00 14.82 0.51
CA LYS A 163 5.01 15.77 1.00
C LYS A 163 4.62 16.39 2.33
N GLU A 164 3.32 16.55 2.59
CA GLU A 164 2.82 17.04 3.86
C GLU A 164 3.05 16.00 4.96
N CYS A 165 2.91 14.72 4.65
CA CYS A 165 3.19 13.62 5.58
C CYS A 165 4.64 13.63 6.09
N ILE A 166 5.62 13.91 5.20
CA ILE A 166 7.02 14.09 5.61
C ILE A 166 7.19 15.25 6.60
N LYS A 167 6.47 16.36 6.39
CA LYS A 167 6.52 17.52 7.30
C LYS A 167 5.87 17.18 8.63
N LEU A 168 4.69 16.57 8.60
CA LEU A 168 4.00 16.11 9.81
C LEU A 168 4.86 15.16 10.63
N TYR A 169 5.54 14.20 9.99
CA TYR A 169 6.43 13.30 10.71
C TYR A 169 7.63 14.02 11.36
N LYS A 170 8.22 15.02 10.69
CA LYS A 170 9.27 15.85 11.29
C LYS A 170 8.77 16.67 12.50
N ASP A 171 7.53 17.14 12.42
CA ASP A 171 6.91 17.86 13.54
C ASP A 171 6.52 16.91 14.68
N PHE A 172 6.03 15.71 14.37
CA PHE A 172 5.83 14.64 15.35
C PHE A 172 7.11 14.27 16.09
N LEU A 173 8.24 14.15 15.40
CA LEU A 173 9.51 13.85 16.04
C LEU A 173 9.94 14.90 17.09
N LYS A 174 9.50 16.16 16.92
CA LYS A 174 9.77 17.26 17.86
C LYS A 174 8.78 17.34 19.00
N LYS A 175 7.47 17.23 18.67
CA LYS A 175 6.38 17.49 19.61
C LYS A 175 5.93 16.25 20.36
N ARG A 176 6.00 15.08 19.72
CA ARG A 176 5.53 13.80 20.27
C ARG A 176 4.04 13.81 20.65
N ASP A 177 3.24 14.63 19.99
CA ASP A 177 1.81 14.72 20.28
C ASP A 177 1.01 13.67 19.49
N ALA A 178 -0.05 13.18 20.12
CA ALA A 178 -0.91 12.13 19.54
C ALA A 178 -1.69 12.64 18.31
N PHE A 179 -2.04 13.92 18.27
CA PHE A 179 -2.81 14.49 17.17
C PHE A 179 -2.02 14.41 15.85
N THR A 180 -0.74 14.85 15.85
CA THR A 180 0.12 14.75 14.68
C THR A 180 0.38 13.30 14.28
N ALA A 181 0.49 12.37 15.25
CA ALA A 181 0.61 10.94 14.96
C ALA A 181 -0.65 10.40 14.26
N ASP A 182 -1.84 10.77 14.73
CA ASP A 182 -3.10 10.32 14.14
C ASP A 182 -3.32 10.89 12.72
N GLU A 183 -2.86 12.12 12.44
CA GLU A 183 -2.88 12.67 11.08
C GLU A 183 -2.00 11.84 10.11
N ILE A 184 -0.78 11.49 10.52
CA ILE A 184 0.14 10.66 9.73
C ILE A 184 -0.46 9.28 9.47
N LEU A 185 -0.99 8.64 10.52
CA LEU A 185 -1.61 7.32 10.43
C LEU A 185 -2.87 7.36 9.57
N GLY A 186 -3.66 8.44 9.68
CA GLY A 186 -4.84 8.68 8.85
C GLY A 186 -4.51 8.76 7.37
N HIS A 187 -3.45 9.48 6.99
CA HIS A 187 -2.98 9.58 5.61
C HIS A 187 -2.69 8.21 5.01
N ASN A 188 -1.82 7.44 5.66
CA ASN A 188 -1.45 6.11 5.18
C ASN A 188 -2.64 5.12 5.21
N LEU A 189 -3.58 5.26 6.17
CA LEU A 189 -4.82 4.49 6.17
C LEU A 189 -5.64 4.74 4.91
N GLU A 190 -5.83 6.00 4.53
CA GLU A 190 -6.55 6.37 3.29
C GLU A 190 -5.87 5.80 2.05
N ASP A 191 -4.53 5.89 1.97
CA ASP A 191 -3.77 5.37 0.83
C ASP A 191 -3.95 3.86 0.70
N VAL A 192 -3.81 3.09 1.77
CA VAL A 192 -3.95 1.63 1.73
C VAL A 192 -5.39 1.19 1.48
N LEU A 193 -6.39 1.82 2.11
CA LEU A 193 -7.81 1.52 1.85
C LEU A 193 -8.21 1.90 0.42
N GLY A 194 -7.63 2.97 -0.12
CA GLY A 194 -7.78 3.38 -1.51
C GLY A 194 -7.32 2.32 -2.50
N LEU A 195 -6.29 1.53 -2.18
CA LEU A 195 -5.85 0.42 -3.03
C LEU A 195 -6.97 -0.60 -3.26
N GLY A 196 -7.70 -0.98 -2.22
CA GLY A 196 -8.82 -1.91 -2.34
C GLY A 196 -9.93 -1.35 -3.24
N ARG A 197 -10.24 -0.07 -3.11
CA ARG A 197 -11.25 0.61 -3.95
C ARG A 197 -10.81 0.71 -5.42
N ILE A 198 -9.53 1.03 -5.67
CA ILE A 198 -8.94 1.11 -7.02
C ILE A 198 -8.82 -0.28 -7.64
N PHE A 199 -8.65 -1.33 -6.85
CA PHE A 199 -8.59 -2.70 -7.31
C PHE A 199 -9.81 -3.08 -8.18
N ASP A 200 -10.99 -2.59 -7.84
CA ASP A 200 -12.22 -2.84 -8.61
C ASP A 200 -12.16 -2.26 -10.03
N MET A 201 -11.26 -1.31 -10.32
CA MET A 201 -11.04 -0.80 -11.68
C MET A 201 -10.44 -1.85 -12.63
N LEU A 202 -9.91 -2.95 -12.12
CA LEU A 202 -9.50 -4.09 -12.96
C LEU A 202 -10.66 -4.64 -13.80
N GLY A 203 -11.90 -4.46 -13.33
CA GLY A 203 -13.11 -4.78 -14.11
C GLY A 203 -13.19 -4.01 -15.42
N TYR A 204 -12.83 -2.73 -15.44
CA TYR A 204 -12.79 -1.92 -16.68
C TYR A 204 -11.70 -2.42 -17.64
N LEU A 205 -10.58 -2.90 -17.12
CA LEU A 205 -9.51 -3.45 -17.94
C LEU A 205 -9.96 -4.75 -18.62
N CYS A 206 -10.68 -5.62 -17.91
CA CYS A 206 -11.25 -6.84 -18.49
C CYS A 206 -12.23 -6.54 -19.64
N ILE A 207 -13.06 -5.51 -19.51
CA ILE A 207 -13.96 -5.06 -20.57
C ILE A 207 -13.16 -4.52 -21.77
N TYR A 208 -12.11 -3.76 -21.50
CA TYR A 208 -11.24 -3.18 -22.54
C TYR A 208 -10.52 -4.25 -23.36
N ASP A 209 -10.03 -5.30 -22.73
CA ASP A 209 -9.31 -6.39 -23.40
C ASP A 209 -10.24 -7.38 -24.12
N GLY A 210 -11.57 -7.18 -24.00
CA GLY A 210 -12.57 -8.02 -24.67
C GLY A 210 -12.79 -9.38 -24.00
N ASP A 211 -12.33 -9.52 -22.78
CA ASP A 211 -12.45 -10.72 -21.97
C ASP A 211 -13.78 -10.71 -21.18
N TYR A 212 -14.85 -11.20 -21.80
CA TYR A 212 -16.15 -11.46 -21.15
C TYR A 212 -16.29 -12.91 -20.71
#